data_9c71628353e27f73f37bc3d3c1935b76
#
_entry.id   9c71628353e27f73f37bc3d3c1935b76
#
_cell.length_a   1.000
_cell.length_b   1.000
_cell.length_c   1.000
_cell.angle_alpha   90.00
_cell.angle_beta   90.00
_cell.angle_gamma   90.00
#
_symmetry.space_group_name_H-M   'P 1'
#
loop_
_entity.id
_entity.type
_entity.pdbx_description
1 polymer ?
#
loop_
_entity_poly.entity_id
_entity_poly.type
_entity_poly.pdbx_seq_one_letter_code
_entity_poly.pdbx_strand_id
1 'polypeptide(L)'
;QYDIMNQDYKKGFLVYDQKQKMFGYVDLKGKLIFEKNIEVTSSKFSGSTIVVTNNDQIRLFSINGKEDAIATTYYKNINNYLVKNASYIYGPHKFVENGKTKDVTGIQLNPKVSYVNGKMFPVYVQNKGYQYYTFSGKKALKTIFKDAQDFDKNGLAVVSKDGEKYYLMNKDGKKVSKNYVSIQYLDKGYYAAYETNSKYEVIDKEGQVVINGYFMAEGQIFEFDGVVYGILNKSGTTYLYNMDDQESVFSLEGEYVLYQDMYLMKKNHKAYYDLEGNVIYKE
;
A
#
# COMPACT_ATOMS: atom_id res chain seq x y z
N GLN A 1 16.52 -27.74 -18.83
CA GLN A 1 15.12 -27.27 -18.88
C GLN A 1 14.89 -26.36 -17.70
N TYR A 2 14.39 -25.14 -17.95
CA TYR A 2 14.14 -24.15 -16.93
C TYR A 2 12.67 -24.14 -16.50
N ASP A 3 12.46 -24.00 -15.21
CA ASP A 3 11.16 -23.68 -14.64
C ASP A 3 11.03 -22.18 -14.41
N ILE A 4 9.86 -21.62 -14.68
CA ILE A 4 9.58 -20.20 -14.39
C ILE A 4 9.29 -20.05 -12.91
N MET A 5 10.15 -19.32 -12.22
CA MET A 5 9.98 -19.02 -10.79
C MET A 5 9.19 -17.75 -10.53
N ASN A 6 9.30 -16.77 -11.41
CA ASN A 6 8.61 -15.49 -11.29
C ASN A 6 8.52 -14.81 -12.65
N GLN A 7 7.52 -13.97 -12.84
CA GLN A 7 7.33 -13.21 -14.07
C GLN A 7 6.94 -11.77 -13.78
N ASP A 8 7.37 -10.87 -14.65
CA ASP A 8 6.95 -9.47 -14.69
C ASP A 8 6.68 -9.11 -16.15
N TYR A 9 5.43 -8.80 -16.47
CA TYR A 9 4.99 -8.52 -17.86
C TYR A 9 5.69 -7.33 -18.53
N LYS A 10 6.39 -6.51 -17.73
CA LYS A 10 7.20 -5.38 -18.25
C LYS A 10 8.69 -5.69 -18.30
N LYS A 11 9.15 -6.78 -17.70
CA LYS A 11 10.58 -7.11 -17.58
C LYS A 11 10.93 -8.44 -18.21
N GLY A 12 10.19 -9.52 -17.91
CA GLY A 12 10.46 -10.86 -18.38
C GLY A 12 10.32 -11.91 -17.28
N PHE A 13 11.16 -12.93 -17.33
CA PHE A 13 11.00 -14.16 -16.55
C PHE A 13 12.26 -14.44 -15.72
N LEU A 14 12.07 -14.79 -14.47
CA LEU A 14 13.10 -15.40 -13.63
C LEU A 14 12.93 -16.90 -13.73
N VAL A 15 14.01 -17.58 -14.12
CA VAL A 15 13.99 -19.01 -14.46
C VAL A 15 15.02 -19.77 -13.64
N TYR A 16 14.77 -21.07 -13.40
CA TYR A 16 15.66 -21.92 -12.63
C TYR A 16 15.70 -23.34 -13.18
N ASP A 17 16.89 -23.86 -13.42
CA ASP A 17 17.13 -25.27 -13.70
C ASP A 17 17.54 -25.97 -12.41
N GLN A 18 16.65 -26.81 -11.88
CA GLN A 18 16.87 -27.50 -10.61
C GLN A 18 18.01 -28.55 -10.71
N LYS A 19 18.19 -29.17 -11.87
CA LYS A 19 19.22 -30.21 -12.07
C LYS A 19 20.62 -29.61 -12.11
N GLN A 20 20.75 -28.49 -12.79
CA GLN A 20 22.05 -27.81 -12.96
C GLN A 20 22.28 -26.73 -11.90
N LYS A 21 21.27 -26.42 -11.07
CA LYS A 21 21.28 -25.30 -10.10
C LYS A 21 21.59 -23.95 -10.76
N MET A 22 21.03 -23.75 -11.97
CA MET A 22 21.24 -22.54 -12.76
C MET A 22 20.05 -21.61 -12.65
N PHE A 23 20.27 -20.44 -12.06
CA PHE A 23 19.30 -19.36 -12.00
C PHE A 23 19.57 -18.35 -13.09
N GLY A 24 18.53 -17.91 -13.80
CA GLY A 24 18.66 -16.97 -14.89
C GLY A 24 17.55 -15.94 -14.98
N TYR A 25 17.81 -14.92 -15.78
CA TYR A 25 16.82 -13.94 -16.19
C TYR A 25 16.71 -13.92 -17.71
N VAL A 26 15.48 -14.10 -18.19
CA VAL A 26 15.10 -14.05 -19.60
C VAL A 26 14.23 -12.83 -19.84
N ASP A 27 14.54 -11.99 -20.82
CA ASP A 27 13.75 -10.82 -21.16
C ASP A 27 12.45 -11.18 -21.92
N LEU A 28 11.61 -10.19 -22.17
CA LEU A 28 10.34 -10.38 -22.90
C LEU A 28 10.50 -10.85 -24.36
N LYS A 29 11.72 -10.78 -24.93
CA LYS A 29 12.05 -11.26 -26.27
C LYS A 29 12.54 -12.70 -26.25
N GLY A 30 12.59 -13.33 -25.07
CA GLY A 30 13.11 -14.69 -24.90
C GLY A 30 14.63 -14.77 -24.85
N LYS A 31 15.35 -13.65 -24.75
CA LYS A 31 16.80 -13.62 -24.64
C LYS A 31 17.23 -13.84 -23.19
N LEU A 32 18.10 -14.82 -22.96
CA LEU A 32 18.77 -15.01 -21.69
C LEU A 32 19.75 -13.84 -21.45
N ILE A 33 19.51 -13.05 -20.41
CA ILE A 33 20.31 -11.89 -20.07
C ILE A 33 21.48 -12.27 -19.19
N PHE A 34 21.26 -13.14 -18.21
CA PHE A 34 22.32 -13.72 -17.39
C PHE A 34 21.91 -15.08 -16.82
N GLU A 35 22.93 -15.82 -16.42
CA GLU A 35 22.83 -17.09 -15.69
C GLU A 35 23.82 -17.09 -14.52
N LYS A 36 23.44 -17.77 -13.44
CA LYS A 36 24.27 -17.94 -12.24
C LYS A 36 24.10 -19.34 -11.67
N ASN A 37 25.20 -20.00 -11.39
CA ASN A 37 25.17 -21.28 -10.67
C ASN A 37 24.93 -20.98 -9.18
N ILE A 38 23.67 -20.97 -8.79
CA ILE A 38 23.22 -20.70 -7.41
C ILE A 38 21.98 -21.51 -7.13
N GLU A 39 21.89 -22.01 -5.92
CA GLU A 39 20.66 -22.62 -5.40
C GLU A 39 19.62 -21.56 -5.09
N VAL A 40 18.35 -21.79 -5.47
CA VAL A 40 17.27 -20.81 -5.29
C VAL A 40 16.03 -21.48 -4.73
N THR A 41 15.52 -20.94 -3.63
CA THR A 41 14.23 -21.33 -3.06
C THR A 41 13.10 -20.42 -3.52
N SER A 42 13.39 -19.13 -3.73
CA SER A 42 12.45 -18.19 -4.31
C SER A 42 13.17 -17.03 -5.01
N SER A 43 12.49 -16.41 -5.96
CA SER A 43 12.99 -15.21 -6.61
C SER A 43 11.86 -14.24 -6.93
N LYS A 44 12.17 -12.93 -6.99
CA LYS A 44 11.21 -11.90 -7.40
C LYS A 44 11.90 -10.67 -7.96
N PHE A 45 11.18 -9.93 -8.80
CA PHE A 45 11.55 -8.58 -9.18
C PHE A 45 11.19 -7.57 -8.07
N SER A 46 12.07 -6.62 -7.84
CA SER A 46 11.84 -5.48 -6.97
C SER A 46 12.45 -4.23 -7.63
N GLY A 47 11.62 -3.47 -8.35
CA GLY A 47 12.10 -2.41 -9.22
C GLY A 47 13.07 -2.95 -10.27
N SER A 48 14.28 -2.40 -10.37
CA SER A 48 15.38 -2.86 -11.22
C SER A 48 16.29 -3.90 -10.55
N THR A 49 15.91 -4.38 -9.36
CA THR A 49 16.66 -5.38 -8.60
C THR A 49 15.95 -6.73 -8.66
N ILE A 50 16.71 -7.79 -8.83
CA ILE A 50 16.26 -9.17 -8.70
C ILE A 50 16.68 -9.67 -7.32
N VAL A 51 15.70 -10.11 -6.53
CA VAL A 51 15.90 -10.69 -5.21
C VAL A 51 15.84 -12.20 -5.34
N VAL A 52 16.88 -12.86 -4.92
CA VAL A 52 16.97 -14.33 -4.91
C VAL A 52 17.16 -14.78 -3.48
N THR A 53 16.36 -15.73 -3.06
CA THR A 53 16.45 -16.32 -1.72
C THR A 53 16.91 -17.77 -1.85
N ASN A 54 17.89 -18.13 -1.03
CA ASN A 54 18.34 -19.50 -0.82
C ASN A 54 18.50 -19.73 0.67
N ASN A 55 17.68 -20.64 1.23
CA ASN A 55 17.66 -20.91 2.67
C ASN A 55 17.65 -19.58 3.47
N ASP A 56 18.73 -19.30 4.19
CA ASP A 56 18.87 -18.11 5.04
C ASP A 56 19.60 -16.94 4.35
N GLN A 57 19.94 -17.09 3.06
CA GLN A 57 20.67 -16.06 2.31
C GLN A 57 19.76 -15.36 1.32
N ILE A 58 19.90 -14.04 1.27
CA ILE A 58 19.27 -13.20 0.24
C ILE A 58 20.39 -12.60 -0.61
N ARG A 59 20.32 -12.86 -1.92
CA ARG A 59 21.24 -12.30 -2.92
C ARG A 59 20.49 -11.29 -3.78
N LEU A 60 21.12 -10.19 -4.06
CA LEU A 60 20.55 -9.10 -4.84
C LEU A 60 21.34 -8.94 -6.14
N PHE A 61 20.63 -8.99 -7.26
CA PHE A 61 21.19 -8.80 -8.58
C PHE A 61 20.53 -7.60 -9.26
N SER A 62 21.30 -6.87 -10.03
CA SER A 62 20.73 -5.96 -11.02
C SER A 62 20.16 -6.76 -12.20
N ILE A 63 19.31 -6.14 -13.02
CA ILE A 63 18.70 -6.79 -14.19
C ILE A 63 19.73 -7.23 -15.26
N ASN A 64 20.99 -6.75 -15.19
CA ASN A 64 22.07 -7.19 -16.06
C ASN A 64 22.96 -8.30 -15.42
N GLY A 65 22.53 -8.86 -14.28
CA GLY A 65 23.19 -9.97 -13.61
C GLY A 65 24.37 -9.62 -12.73
N LYS A 66 24.64 -8.31 -12.50
CA LYS A 66 25.63 -7.92 -11.51
C LYS A 66 25.10 -8.18 -10.12
N GLU A 67 25.85 -8.90 -9.31
CA GLU A 67 25.51 -9.11 -7.92
C GLU A 67 25.89 -7.86 -7.11
N ASP A 68 24.90 -7.28 -6.44
CA ASP A 68 25.08 -6.03 -5.68
C ASP A 68 25.26 -6.27 -4.20
N ALA A 69 24.70 -7.34 -3.63
CA ALA A 69 24.85 -7.67 -2.23
C ALA A 69 24.48 -9.13 -1.92
N ILE A 70 25.13 -9.70 -0.92
CA ILE A 70 24.71 -10.91 -0.21
C ILE A 70 24.31 -10.51 1.22
N ALA A 71 23.17 -11.01 1.69
CA ALA A 71 22.73 -10.75 3.05
C ALA A 71 22.13 -12.00 3.69
N THR A 72 22.42 -12.16 4.97
CA THR A 72 21.80 -13.19 5.82
C THR A 72 20.56 -12.68 6.55
N THR A 73 20.08 -11.50 6.20
CA THR A 73 18.98 -10.82 6.89
C THR A 73 17.84 -10.46 5.94
N TYR A 74 16.66 -10.47 6.47
CA TYR A 74 15.42 -10.23 5.74
C TYR A 74 15.37 -8.84 5.11
N TYR A 75 14.98 -8.77 3.83
CA TYR A 75 14.67 -7.53 3.12
C TYR A 75 13.16 -7.38 2.94
N LYS A 76 12.64 -6.26 3.38
CA LYS A 76 11.25 -5.87 3.10
C LYS A 76 11.21 -5.09 1.79
N ASN A 77 10.31 -5.48 0.88
CA ASN A 77 10.02 -4.69 -0.31
C ASN A 77 9.08 -3.54 0.09
N ILE A 78 9.53 -2.33 -0.15
CA ILE A 78 8.74 -1.13 0.09
C ILE A 78 8.75 -0.35 -1.21
N ASN A 79 7.61 -0.36 -1.93
CA ASN A 79 7.39 0.42 -3.16
C ASN A 79 8.57 0.37 -4.14
N ASN A 80 8.95 -0.83 -4.57
CA ASN A 80 10.10 -1.12 -5.44
C ASN A 80 11.49 -0.85 -4.84
N TYR A 81 11.56 -0.51 -3.56
CA TYR A 81 12.82 -0.44 -2.83
C TYR A 81 12.93 -1.63 -1.87
N LEU A 82 14.12 -2.21 -1.82
CA LEU A 82 14.44 -3.22 -0.83
C LEU A 82 15.07 -2.54 0.38
N VAL A 83 14.48 -2.79 1.53
CA VAL A 83 15.01 -2.28 2.79
C VAL A 83 15.52 -3.43 3.62
N LYS A 84 16.80 -3.42 3.91
CA LYS A 84 17.41 -4.36 4.85
C LYS A 84 16.89 -4.05 6.24
N ASN A 85 16.11 -4.95 6.80
CA ASN A 85 15.76 -4.94 8.20
C ASN A 85 16.91 -5.63 8.96
N ALA A 86 17.88 -4.87 9.45
CA ALA A 86 18.82 -5.38 10.43
C ALA A 86 18.00 -5.65 11.69
N SER A 87 17.88 -6.91 12.03
CA SER A 87 17.13 -7.43 13.16
C SER A 87 17.06 -6.45 14.33
N TYR A 88 15.83 -6.11 14.72
CA TYR A 88 15.46 -5.45 15.96
C TYR A 88 16.13 -4.10 16.31
N ILE A 89 15.40 -3.05 16.07
CA ILE A 89 15.34 -1.77 16.80
C ILE A 89 16.48 -0.77 16.52
N TYR A 90 17.74 -1.12 16.39
CA TYR A 90 18.88 -0.18 16.35
C TYR A 90 20.00 -0.63 15.40
N GLY A 91 19.77 -0.59 14.10
CA GLY A 91 20.82 -0.98 13.16
C GLY A 91 20.89 -0.10 11.91
N PRO A 92 21.99 -0.10 11.20
CA PRO A 92 22.06 0.57 9.91
C PRO A 92 21.09 -0.06 8.94
N HIS A 93 20.23 0.75 8.33
CA HIS A 93 19.33 0.31 7.27
C HIS A 93 20.03 0.48 5.92
N LYS A 94 19.92 -0.54 5.07
CA LYS A 94 20.39 -0.47 3.69
C LYS A 94 19.20 -0.37 2.76
N PHE A 95 19.17 0.65 1.94
CA PHE A 95 18.24 0.80 0.86
C PHE A 95 18.87 0.35 -0.45
N VAL A 96 18.16 -0.43 -1.23
CA VAL A 96 18.61 -0.81 -2.56
C VAL A 96 17.74 -0.07 -3.58
N GLU A 97 18.34 0.86 -4.29
CA GLU A 97 17.72 1.62 -5.36
C GLU A 97 18.53 1.40 -6.65
N ASN A 98 17.87 0.86 -7.69
CA ASN A 98 18.51 0.58 -8.99
C ASN A 98 19.79 -0.25 -8.86
N GLY A 99 19.78 -1.30 -8.03
CA GLY A 99 20.93 -2.16 -7.79
C GLY A 99 22.06 -1.54 -6.96
N LYS A 100 21.90 -0.32 -6.48
CA LYS A 100 22.89 0.35 -5.62
C LYS A 100 22.41 0.37 -4.17
N THR A 101 23.30 -0.06 -3.27
CA THR A 101 23.05 0.00 -1.83
C THR A 101 23.38 1.38 -1.29
N LYS A 102 22.48 1.95 -0.50
CA LYS A 102 22.72 3.17 0.26
C LYS A 102 22.57 2.84 1.74
N ASP A 103 23.60 3.10 2.52
CA ASP A 103 23.56 2.95 3.97
C ASP A 103 22.88 4.19 4.59
N VAL A 104 21.86 3.92 5.42
CA VAL A 104 21.21 4.94 6.23
C VAL A 104 21.40 4.52 7.68
N THR A 105 22.34 5.15 8.36
CA THR A 105 22.71 4.83 9.74
C THR A 105 21.89 5.65 10.74
N GLY A 106 21.60 5.06 11.89
CA GLY A 106 21.00 5.77 13.04
C GLY A 106 19.52 6.05 12.94
N ILE A 107 18.78 5.44 11.98
CA ILE A 107 17.34 5.55 11.89
C ILE A 107 16.66 4.17 11.92
N GLN A 108 15.55 4.12 12.63
CA GLN A 108 14.70 2.94 12.70
C GLN A 108 13.51 3.11 11.76
N LEU A 109 13.28 2.16 10.85
CA LEU A 109 12.08 2.16 10.03
C LEU A 109 10.86 1.86 10.88
N ASN A 110 9.79 2.59 10.63
CA ASN A 110 8.49 2.25 11.18
C ASN A 110 8.10 0.85 10.67
N PRO A 111 7.85 -0.14 11.54
CA PRO A 111 7.47 -1.49 11.11
C PRO A 111 6.14 -1.53 10.33
N LYS A 112 5.32 -0.48 10.42
CA LYS A 112 4.08 -0.33 9.65
C LYS A 112 4.30 0.18 8.23
N VAL A 113 5.52 0.61 7.85
CA VAL A 113 5.82 1.09 6.49
C VAL A 113 5.58 -0.04 5.49
N SER A 114 4.54 0.07 4.70
CA SER A 114 4.19 -0.90 3.66
C SER A 114 4.29 -0.33 2.25
N TYR A 115 4.25 0.99 2.13
CA TYR A 115 4.25 1.72 0.86
C TYR A 115 5.04 3.02 1.03
N VAL A 116 5.87 3.38 0.07
CA VAL A 116 6.63 4.64 0.09
C VAL A 116 6.31 5.43 -1.18
N ASN A 117 5.58 6.49 -1.03
CA ASN A 117 5.25 7.41 -2.10
C ASN A 117 6.02 8.73 -1.91
N GLY A 118 6.46 9.33 -3.01
CA GLY A 118 7.17 10.63 -2.98
C GLY A 118 8.60 10.57 -2.48
N LYS A 119 9.21 9.40 -2.43
CA LYS A 119 10.62 9.19 -2.06
C LYS A 119 10.96 9.58 -0.61
N MET A 120 9.97 9.66 0.26
CA MET A 120 10.17 9.86 1.70
C MET A 120 9.25 8.93 2.50
N PHE A 121 9.64 8.63 3.72
CA PHE A 121 8.95 7.70 4.61
C PHE A 121 9.15 8.10 6.07
N PRO A 122 8.21 7.75 6.97
CA PRO A 122 8.33 8.05 8.38
C PRO A 122 9.31 7.07 9.04
N VAL A 123 10.15 7.61 9.88
CA VAL A 123 11.16 6.88 10.65
C VAL A 123 10.98 7.23 12.11
N TYR A 124 10.91 6.22 12.96
CA TYR A 124 10.89 6.45 14.41
C TYR A 124 12.29 6.85 14.89
N VAL A 125 12.39 8.03 15.47
CA VAL A 125 13.60 8.53 16.12
C VAL A 125 13.44 8.32 17.62
N GLN A 126 14.35 7.55 18.21
CA GLN A 126 14.27 7.14 19.62
C GLN A 126 14.00 8.33 20.55
N ASN A 127 13.02 8.16 21.45
CA ASN A 127 12.58 9.14 22.45
C ASN A 127 12.06 10.48 21.87
N LYS A 128 11.88 10.58 20.55
CA LYS A 128 11.41 11.80 19.88
C LYS A 128 10.08 11.61 19.15
N GLY A 129 9.89 10.46 18.50
CA GLY A 129 8.73 10.18 17.65
C GLY A 129 9.12 9.96 16.20
N TYR A 130 8.21 10.19 15.27
CA TYR A 130 8.41 9.95 13.86
C TYR A 130 8.86 11.19 13.11
N GLN A 131 9.85 11.02 12.22
CA GLN A 131 10.33 12.05 11.33
C GLN A 131 10.45 11.50 9.91
N TYR A 132 10.06 12.27 8.90
CA TYR A 132 10.17 11.84 7.52
C TYR A 132 11.59 12.03 6.99
N TYR A 133 12.11 10.97 6.35
CA TYR A 133 13.42 10.92 5.72
C TYR A 133 13.30 10.53 4.26
N THR A 134 14.22 11.03 3.45
CA THR A 134 14.44 10.57 2.08
C THR A 134 15.22 9.26 2.06
N PHE A 135 15.22 8.54 0.93
CA PHE A 135 16.06 7.35 0.75
C PHE A 135 17.58 7.64 0.80
N SER A 136 17.97 8.89 0.65
CA SER A 136 19.38 9.30 0.85
C SER A 136 19.72 9.53 2.32
N GLY A 137 18.81 9.28 3.27
CA GLY A 137 19.01 9.48 4.70
C GLY A 137 18.92 10.93 5.17
N LYS A 138 18.47 11.84 4.32
CA LYS A 138 18.27 13.24 4.71
C LYS A 138 16.87 13.42 5.31
N LYS A 139 16.76 14.30 6.29
CA LYS A 139 15.45 14.72 6.80
C LYS A 139 14.66 15.40 5.68
N ALA A 140 13.51 14.82 5.34
CA ALA A 140 12.62 15.36 4.32
C ALA A 140 11.75 16.49 4.89
N LEU A 141 11.26 16.31 6.14
CA LEU A 141 10.47 17.30 6.87
C LEU A 141 11.17 17.65 8.20
N LYS A 142 11.00 18.89 8.64
CA LYS A 142 11.56 19.34 9.93
C LYS A 142 10.72 18.87 11.13
N THR A 143 9.43 18.67 10.92
CA THR A 143 8.48 18.31 11.99
C THR A 143 8.71 16.89 12.48
N ILE A 144 8.59 16.72 13.80
CA ILE A 144 8.53 15.43 14.47
C ILE A 144 7.07 15.19 14.88
N PHE A 145 6.59 13.99 14.62
CA PHE A 145 5.22 13.57 14.91
C PHE A 145 5.22 12.52 16.03
N LYS A 146 4.17 12.47 16.82
CA LYS A 146 3.97 11.37 17.78
C LYS A 146 3.53 10.10 17.08
N ASP A 147 2.73 10.24 16.00
CA ASP A 147 2.39 9.14 15.10
C ASP A 147 2.42 9.61 13.64
N ALA A 148 2.84 8.74 12.74
CA ALA A 148 2.93 9.05 11.31
C ALA A 148 2.85 7.77 10.47
N GLN A 149 2.02 7.83 9.43
CA GLN A 149 1.89 6.78 8.42
C GLN A 149 2.69 7.12 7.16
N ASP A 150 2.84 6.13 6.30
CA ASP A 150 3.36 6.35 4.95
C ASP A 150 2.44 7.24 4.14
N PHE A 151 3.00 7.89 3.13
CA PHE A 151 2.20 8.51 2.09
C PHE A 151 1.52 7.43 1.26
N ASP A 152 0.23 7.57 1.10
CA ASP A 152 -0.56 6.73 0.21
C ASP A 152 -0.35 7.05 -1.28
N LYS A 153 -1.09 6.38 -2.16
CA LYS A 153 -1.03 6.59 -3.61
C LYS A 153 -1.44 8.01 -4.05
N ASN A 154 -2.21 8.73 -3.22
CA ASN A 154 -2.63 10.11 -3.49
C ASN A 154 -1.58 11.13 -3.01
N GLY A 155 -0.54 10.66 -2.32
CA GLY A 155 0.50 11.52 -1.76
C GLY A 155 0.10 12.19 -0.46
N LEU A 156 -0.81 11.59 0.30
CA LEU A 156 -1.23 12.03 1.61
C LEU A 156 -0.80 11.04 2.69
N ALA A 157 -0.49 11.55 3.86
CA ALA A 157 -0.14 10.76 5.03
C ALA A 157 -1.01 11.16 6.21
N VAL A 158 -1.48 10.18 6.98
CA VAL A 158 -2.14 10.40 8.26
C VAL A 158 -1.07 10.60 9.33
N VAL A 159 -1.11 11.74 10.00
CA VAL A 159 -0.12 12.11 11.01
C VAL A 159 -0.76 12.72 12.26
N SER A 160 -0.07 12.57 13.39
CA SER A 160 -0.44 13.21 14.65
C SER A 160 0.77 13.85 15.33
N LYS A 161 0.63 15.07 15.82
CA LYS A 161 1.68 15.76 16.60
C LYS A 161 1.62 15.44 18.09
N ASP A 162 0.44 15.13 18.60
CA ASP A 162 0.17 14.89 20.04
C ASP A 162 -0.10 13.40 20.34
N GLY A 163 -0.45 12.60 19.34
CA GLY A 163 -0.87 11.21 19.49
C GLY A 163 -2.37 11.04 19.69
N GLU A 164 -3.12 12.14 19.78
CA GLU A 164 -4.56 12.15 20.06
C GLU A 164 -5.37 12.63 18.86
N LYS A 165 -4.85 13.62 18.13
CA LYS A 165 -5.52 14.22 16.97
C LYS A 165 -4.73 14.03 15.70
N TYR A 166 -5.38 13.44 14.70
CA TYR A 166 -4.84 13.10 13.40
C TYR A 166 -5.34 14.04 12.31
N TYR A 167 -4.52 14.22 11.29
CA TYR A 167 -4.90 14.97 10.10
C TYR A 167 -4.17 14.44 8.86
N LEU A 168 -4.72 14.70 7.69
CA LEU A 168 -4.06 14.44 6.42
C LEU A 168 -2.98 15.51 6.17
N MET A 169 -1.81 15.06 5.77
CA MET A 169 -0.66 15.88 5.44
C MET A 169 -0.18 15.56 4.03
N ASN A 170 0.10 16.57 3.21
CA ASN A 170 0.68 16.38 1.89
C ASN A 170 2.21 16.23 1.93
N LYS A 171 2.83 15.96 0.76
CA LYS A 171 4.27 15.77 0.60
C LYS A 171 5.13 16.99 0.99
N ASP A 172 4.53 18.18 0.98
CA ASP A 172 5.23 19.42 1.38
C ASP A 172 5.18 19.64 2.91
N GLY A 173 4.55 18.71 3.65
CA GLY A 173 4.35 18.82 5.09
C GLY A 173 3.20 19.73 5.49
N LYS A 174 2.35 20.14 4.54
CA LYS A 174 1.19 20.99 4.80
C LYS A 174 0.00 20.14 5.24
N LYS A 175 -0.72 20.64 6.24
CA LYS A 175 -1.99 20.07 6.68
C LYS A 175 -3.06 20.28 5.60
N VAL A 176 -3.79 19.22 5.26
CA VAL A 176 -4.83 19.20 4.22
C VAL A 176 -6.23 19.15 4.85
N SER A 177 -6.44 18.30 5.88
CA SER A 177 -7.74 18.16 6.54
C SER A 177 -7.81 18.89 7.89
N LYS A 178 -9.00 19.02 8.48
CA LYS A 178 -9.14 19.35 9.89
C LYS A 178 -8.57 18.25 10.79
N ASN A 179 -8.64 18.41 12.10
CA ASN A 179 -8.21 17.38 13.05
C ASN A 179 -9.36 16.41 13.34
N TYR A 180 -8.99 15.12 13.48
CA TYR A 180 -9.88 14.00 13.79
C TYR A 180 -9.28 13.12 14.88
N VAL A 181 -10.09 12.30 15.53
CA VAL A 181 -9.62 11.28 16.49
C VAL A 181 -8.90 10.15 15.75
N SER A 182 -9.38 9.80 14.56
CA SER A 182 -8.72 8.86 13.67
C SER A 182 -9.07 9.13 12.20
N ILE A 183 -8.19 8.72 11.29
CA ILE A 183 -8.42 8.78 9.85
C ILE A 183 -7.94 7.46 9.27
N GLN A 184 -8.74 6.85 8.40
CA GLN A 184 -8.42 5.64 7.68
C GLN A 184 -8.59 5.85 6.18
N TYR A 185 -7.60 5.49 5.39
CA TYR A 185 -7.73 5.45 3.95
C TYR A 185 -8.73 4.36 3.55
N LEU A 186 -9.69 4.71 2.72
CA LEU A 186 -10.68 3.79 2.16
C LEU A 186 -10.22 3.26 0.80
N ASP A 187 -10.50 3.99 -0.26
CA ASP A 187 -9.98 3.83 -1.62
C ASP A 187 -10.29 5.07 -2.47
N LYS A 188 -9.78 5.11 -3.72
CA LYS A 188 -10.08 6.14 -4.75
C LYS A 188 -9.89 7.60 -4.29
N GLY A 189 -9.09 7.82 -3.25
CA GLY A 189 -8.83 9.17 -2.72
C GLY A 189 -9.75 9.61 -1.60
N TYR A 190 -10.55 8.69 -1.05
CA TYR A 190 -11.45 8.96 0.06
C TYR A 190 -10.94 8.36 1.37
N TYR A 191 -11.29 9.01 2.48
CA TYR A 191 -10.86 8.64 3.83
C TYR A 191 -12.05 8.66 4.78
N ALA A 192 -12.11 7.65 5.64
CA ALA A 192 -12.97 7.65 6.81
C ALA A 192 -12.35 8.49 7.91
N ALA A 193 -13.05 9.47 8.41
CA ALA A 193 -12.57 10.40 9.40
C ALA A 193 -13.52 10.48 10.61
N TYR A 194 -13.01 10.25 11.82
CA TYR A 194 -13.79 10.21 13.04
C TYR A 194 -13.49 11.45 13.88
N GLU A 195 -14.49 12.33 14.07
CA GLU A 195 -14.38 13.47 15.00
C GLU A 195 -14.48 13.01 16.47
N THR A 196 -15.32 12.00 16.72
CA THR A 196 -15.50 11.30 17.98
C THR A 196 -15.78 9.82 17.66
N ASN A 197 -15.87 8.96 18.67
CA ASN A 197 -16.22 7.54 18.47
C ASN A 197 -17.61 7.34 17.82
N SER A 198 -18.46 8.36 17.81
CA SER A 198 -19.84 8.32 17.27
C SER A 198 -20.08 9.25 16.08
N LYS A 199 -19.14 10.15 15.77
CA LYS A 199 -19.28 11.08 14.65
C LYS A 199 -18.27 10.78 13.57
N TYR A 200 -18.77 10.34 12.44
CA TYR A 200 -18.03 9.85 11.29
C TYR A 200 -18.30 10.72 10.05
N GLU A 201 -17.25 10.98 9.31
CA GLU A 201 -17.30 11.68 8.02
C GLU A 201 -16.47 10.93 6.97
N VAL A 202 -16.84 11.03 5.71
CA VAL A 202 -15.96 10.70 4.59
C VAL A 202 -15.41 12.00 4.04
N ILE A 203 -14.09 12.07 3.92
CA ILE A 203 -13.39 13.21 3.34
C ILE A 203 -12.64 12.79 2.08
N ASP A 204 -12.50 13.71 1.14
CA ASP A 204 -11.73 13.53 -0.07
C ASP A 204 -10.22 13.80 0.14
N LYS A 205 -9.43 13.67 -0.92
CA LYS A 205 -7.99 13.94 -0.91
C LYS A 205 -7.63 15.43 -0.72
N GLU A 206 -8.56 16.34 -0.91
CA GLU A 206 -8.46 17.77 -0.60
C GLU A 206 -8.82 18.07 0.86
N GLY A 207 -9.26 17.06 1.63
CA GLY A 207 -9.67 17.17 3.02
C GLY A 207 -11.07 17.76 3.23
N GLN A 208 -11.87 17.83 2.15
CA GLN A 208 -13.25 18.31 2.21
C GLN A 208 -14.18 17.18 2.64
N VAL A 209 -15.20 17.52 3.40
CA VAL A 209 -16.22 16.54 3.82
C VAL A 209 -17.18 16.32 2.66
N VAL A 210 -17.21 15.10 2.14
CA VAL A 210 -18.12 14.67 1.05
C VAL A 210 -19.35 13.95 1.59
N ILE A 211 -19.24 13.25 2.72
CA ILE A 211 -20.35 12.54 3.35
C ILE A 211 -20.32 12.77 4.85
N ASN A 212 -21.48 13.03 5.43
CA ASN A 212 -21.65 13.23 6.86
C ASN A 212 -22.83 12.41 7.40
N GLY A 213 -22.63 11.74 8.55
CA GLY A 213 -23.69 11.04 9.27
C GLY A 213 -24.08 9.66 8.74
N TYR A 214 -23.27 9.05 7.88
CA TYR A 214 -23.40 7.67 7.44
C TYR A 214 -22.24 6.83 7.96
N PHE A 215 -22.45 5.53 8.17
CA PHE A 215 -21.38 4.58 8.40
C PHE A 215 -21.07 3.85 7.09
N MET A 216 -19.79 3.76 6.76
CA MET A 216 -19.36 2.92 5.64
C MET A 216 -19.45 1.45 6.04
N ALA A 217 -20.08 0.63 5.21
CA ALA A 217 -20.00 -0.80 5.33
C ALA A 217 -18.58 -1.23 4.95
N GLU A 218 -17.71 -1.46 5.94
CA GLU A 218 -16.38 -2.03 5.77
C GLU A 218 -15.53 -1.41 4.63
N GLY A 219 -15.68 -0.08 4.40
CA GLY A 219 -14.83 0.64 3.46
C GLY A 219 -15.04 0.33 1.98
N GLN A 220 -16.23 -0.02 1.58
CA GLN A 220 -16.55 -0.36 0.19
C GLN A 220 -16.73 0.90 -0.67
N ILE A 221 -15.61 1.41 -1.19
CA ILE A 221 -15.58 2.36 -2.30
C ILE A 221 -15.06 1.62 -3.52
N PHE A 222 -15.75 1.76 -4.64
CA PHE A 222 -15.41 1.10 -5.89
C PHE A 222 -15.68 2.01 -7.09
N GLU A 223 -15.17 1.64 -8.24
CA GLU A 223 -15.39 2.35 -9.49
C GLU A 223 -16.10 1.43 -10.48
N PHE A 224 -17.18 1.92 -11.06
CA PHE A 224 -17.92 1.23 -12.11
C PHE A 224 -18.26 2.23 -13.21
N ASP A 225 -17.92 1.89 -14.44
CA ASP A 225 -18.11 2.71 -15.65
C ASP A 225 -17.61 4.16 -15.51
N GLY A 226 -16.45 4.30 -14.84
CA GLY A 226 -15.80 5.60 -14.65
C GLY A 226 -16.37 6.47 -13.53
N VAL A 227 -17.42 6.01 -12.83
CA VAL A 227 -18.03 6.68 -11.68
C VAL A 227 -17.60 6.01 -10.40
N VAL A 228 -17.27 6.79 -9.37
CA VAL A 228 -16.90 6.28 -8.05
C VAL A 228 -18.14 6.18 -7.16
N TYR A 229 -18.37 4.98 -6.63
CA TYR A 229 -19.47 4.69 -5.73
C TYR A 229 -19.01 4.33 -4.34
N GLY A 230 -19.85 4.64 -3.34
CA GLY A 230 -19.69 4.21 -1.96
C GLY A 230 -20.91 3.43 -1.48
N ILE A 231 -20.70 2.35 -0.73
CA ILE A 231 -21.77 1.64 -0.04
C ILE A 231 -21.83 2.13 1.39
N LEU A 232 -22.88 2.82 1.74
CA LEU A 232 -23.07 3.48 3.03
C LEU A 232 -24.22 2.84 3.80
N ASN A 233 -24.08 2.74 5.11
CA ASN A 233 -25.15 2.28 5.99
C ASN A 233 -25.60 3.38 6.94
N LYS A 234 -26.92 3.49 7.11
CA LYS A 234 -27.53 4.37 8.12
C LYS A 234 -28.82 3.74 8.65
N SER A 235 -28.86 3.53 9.95
CA SER A 235 -30.07 3.05 10.65
C SER A 235 -30.72 1.80 10.02
N GLY A 236 -29.90 0.82 9.62
CA GLY A 236 -30.37 -0.43 9.02
C GLY A 236 -30.75 -0.35 7.55
N THR A 237 -30.43 0.75 6.88
CA THR A 237 -30.61 0.96 5.44
C THR A 237 -29.25 1.09 4.78
N THR A 238 -29.04 0.39 3.66
CA THR A 238 -27.87 0.53 2.80
C THR A 238 -28.18 1.49 1.66
N TYR A 239 -27.28 2.40 1.41
CA TYR A 239 -27.33 3.38 0.32
C TYR A 239 -26.21 3.10 -0.66
N LEU A 240 -26.52 3.05 -1.95
CA LEU A 240 -25.54 3.24 -3.00
C LEU A 240 -25.40 4.75 -3.23
N TYR A 241 -24.18 5.25 -3.07
CA TYR A 241 -23.90 6.67 -3.11
C TYR A 241 -22.91 6.98 -4.24
N ASN A 242 -23.29 7.92 -5.12
CA ASN A 242 -22.36 8.48 -6.11
C ASN A 242 -21.44 9.46 -5.39
N MET A 243 -20.16 9.14 -5.34
CA MET A 243 -19.15 9.95 -4.63
C MET A 243 -18.81 11.22 -5.38
N ASP A 244 -18.92 11.22 -6.71
CA ASP A 244 -18.58 12.35 -7.57
C ASP A 244 -19.69 13.42 -7.51
N ASP A 245 -20.96 13.00 -7.58
CA ASP A 245 -22.14 13.89 -7.51
C ASP A 245 -22.57 14.18 -6.06
N GLN A 246 -22.04 13.44 -5.10
CA GLN A 246 -22.34 13.54 -3.67
C GLN A 246 -23.84 13.31 -3.36
N GLU A 247 -24.46 12.35 -4.03
CA GLU A 247 -25.87 12.01 -3.82
C GLU A 247 -26.14 10.51 -3.77
N SER A 248 -27.25 10.14 -3.14
CA SER A 248 -27.71 8.76 -3.08
C SER A 248 -28.39 8.37 -4.40
N VAL A 249 -27.89 7.32 -5.04
CA VAL A 249 -28.50 6.76 -6.25
C VAL A 249 -29.80 6.03 -5.90
N PHE A 250 -29.73 5.15 -4.90
CA PHE A 250 -30.88 4.48 -4.31
C PHE A 250 -30.57 3.92 -2.92
N SER A 251 -31.56 3.38 -2.24
CA SER A 251 -31.41 2.75 -0.94
C SER A 251 -32.17 1.44 -0.81
N LEU A 252 -31.67 0.54 0.01
CA LEU A 252 -32.23 -0.79 0.28
C LEU A 252 -32.35 -1.03 1.78
N GLU A 253 -33.47 -1.53 2.24
CA GLU A 253 -33.65 -1.91 3.63
C GLU A 253 -32.83 -3.17 3.97
N GLY A 254 -31.96 -3.07 4.97
CA GLY A 254 -31.04 -4.11 5.40
C GLY A 254 -29.58 -3.80 5.06
N GLU A 255 -28.71 -4.77 5.35
CA GLU A 255 -27.28 -4.67 5.08
C GLU A 255 -26.91 -5.38 3.78
N TYR A 256 -26.30 -4.64 2.88
CA TYR A 256 -25.82 -5.12 1.59
C TYR A 256 -24.31 -4.87 1.46
N VAL A 257 -23.68 -5.71 0.67
CA VAL A 257 -22.24 -5.63 0.32
C VAL A 257 -22.07 -5.73 -1.18
N LEU A 258 -20.98 -5.19 -1.71
CA LEU A 258 -20.61 -5.36 -3.11
C LEU A 258 -20.23 -6.82 -3.39
N TYR A 259 -20.77 -7.37 -4.46
CA TYR A 259 -20.48 -8.72 -4.91
C TYR A 259 -20.05 -8.69 -6.39
N GLN A 260 -18.91 -9.27 -6.68
CA GLN A 260 -18.28 -9.32 -8.02
C GLN A 260 -18.17 -7.95 -8.71
N ASP A 261 -17.99 -6.88 -7.94
CA ASP A 261 -17.85 -5.49 -8.41
C ASP A 261 -19.01 -4.96 -9.28
N MET A 262 -20.16 -5.64 -9.28
CA MET A 262 -21.31 -5.31 -10.14
C MET A 262 -22.67 -5.37 -9.44
N TYR A 263 -22.77 -6.04 -8.29
CA TYR A 263 -24.07 -6.30 -7.65
C TYR A 263 -24.04 -5.94 -6.18
N LEU A 264 -25.16 -5.48 -5.65
CA LEU A 264 -25.40 -5.40 -4.21
C LEU A 264 -26.06 -6.69 -3.73
N MET A 265 -25.35 -7.42 -2.91
CA MET A 265 -25.82 -8.67 -2.31
C MET A 265 -26.20 -8.46 -0.86
N LYS A 266 -27.41 -8.86 -0.46
CA LYS A 266 -27.82 -8.88 0.94
C LYS A 266 -26.93 -9.84 1.74
N LYS A 267 -26.48 -9.45 2.93
CA LYS A 267 -25.55 -10.27 3.76
C LYS A 267 -26.04 -11.70 4.03
N ASN A 268 -27.34 -11.96 4.00
CA ASN A 268 -27.91 -13.31 4.12
C ASN A 268 -28.08 -14.06 2.77
N HIS A 269 -27.54 -13.52 1.67
CA HIS A 269 -27.63 -14.07 0.30
C HIS A 269 -29.04 -14.23 -0.27
N LYS A 270 -30.05 -13.55 0.30
CA LYS A 270 -31.46 -13.69 -0.09
C LYS A 270 -31.94 -12.66 -1.10
N ALA A 271 -31.11 -11.71 -1.47
CA ALA A 271 -31.43 -10.72 -2.48
C ALA A 271 -30.18 -10.18 -3.16
N TYR A 272 -30.30 -9.95 -4.47
CA TYR A 272 -29.26 -9.34 -5.32
C TYR A 272 -29.90 -8.23 -6.15
N TYR A 273 -29.20 -7.11 -6.24
CA TYR A 273 -29.61 -5.94 -7.01
C TYR A 273 -28.46 -5.50 -7.91
N ASP A 274 -28.77 -4.97 -9.09
CA ASP A 274 -27.78 -4.24 -9.89
C ASP A 274 -27.47 -2.85 -9.28
N LEU A 275 -26.56 -2.13 -9.91
CA LEU A 275 -26.17 -0.79 -9.46
C LEU A 275 -27.19 0.30 -9.84
N GLU A 276 -28.24 -0.05 -10.56
CA GLU A 276 -29.38 0.80 -10.89
C GLU A 276 -30.57 0.58 -9.92
N GLY A 277 -30.45 -0.41 -9.02
CA GLY A 277 -31.46 -0.75 -8.03
C GLY A 277 -32.50 -1.76 -8.50
N ASN A 278 -32.29 -2.37 -9.67
CA ASN A 278 -33.22 -3.41 -10.18
C ASN A 278 -32.95 -4.74 -9.47
N VAL A 279 -34.00 -5.45 -9.16
CA VAL A 279 -33.93 -6.78 -8.55
C VAL A 279 -33.41 -7.79 -9.57
N ILE A 280 -32.28 -8.43 -9.29
CA ILE A 280 -31.74 -9.55 -10.06
C ILE A 280 -32.32 -10.86 -9.51
N TYR A 281 -32.32 -10.99 -8.18
CA TYR A 281 -32.84 -12.12 -7.45
C TYR A 281 -33.35 -11.70 -6.08
N LYS A 282 -34.46 -12.27 -5.63
CA LYS A 282 -34.99 -12.11 -4.28
C LYS A 282 -35.78 -13.36 -3.90
N GLU A 283 -35.42 -13.93 -2.73
CA GLU A 283 -36.13 -15.00 -2.06
C GLU A 283 -37.36 -14.51 -1.28
#